data_6afc0ab63992ed0ecfa10cb2a98d9bae
#
_entry.id   6afc0ab63992ed0ecfa10cb2a98d9bae
#
_cell.length_a   1.000
_cell.length_b   1.000
_cell.length_c   1.000
_cell.angle_alpha   90.00
_cell.angle_beta   90.00
_cell.angle_gamma   90.00
#
_symmetry.space_group_name_H-M   'P 1'
#
loop_
_entity.id
_entity.type
_entity.pdbx_description
1 polymer ?
#
loop_
_entity_poly.entity_id
_entity_poly.type
_entity_poly.pdbx_seq_one_letter_code
_entity_poly.pdbx_strand_id
1 'polypeptide(L)'
;MGRSKKNKTEDKRLKFKSLMKIIAGVDEVGRGSLIGPVYAAAVILNKSVNSKILKDSKTLTKENREILFNYIKKNSIWATGKASVKEIDKINILQASLLAMKRAIKKLKKRPSQVLIDGNKIPDLKNYNLRAIVKGDQKIPSISCLLYTSDAADDLLC
;
A
#
# COMPACT_ATOMS: atom_id res chain seq x y z
N MET A 1 41.00 -26.10 -13.31
CA MET A 1 40.53 -25.81 -11.94
C MET A 1 40.15 -24.32 -11.79
N GLY A 2 38.95 -23.90 -12.19
CA GLY A 2 38.55 -22.49 -12.19
C GLY A 2 37.03 -22.22 -12.10
N ARG A 3 36.19 -23.25 -11.83
CA ARG A 3 34.71 -23.11 -11.87
C ARG A 3 33.99 -22.94 -10.53
N SER A 4 34.69 -22.96 -9.38
CA SER A 4 34.00 -23.06 -8.08
C SER A 4 33.73 -21.76 -7.33
N LYS A 5 34.33 -20.61 -7.68
CA LYS A 5 34.17 -19.37 -6.92
C LYS A 5 33.07 -18.42 -7.45
N LYS A 6 32.76 -18.46 -8.77
CA LYS A 6 31.68 -17.63 -9.34
C LYS A 6 30.28 -18.06 -8.92
N ASN A 7 30.01 -19.38 -8.81
CA ASN A 7 28.69 -19.90 -8.43
C ASN A 7 28.28 -19.57 -6.99
N LYS A 8 29.23 -19.52 -6.05
CA LYS A 8 28.91 -19.21 -4.64
C LYS A 8 28.52 -17.74 -4.42
N THR A 9 29.04 -16.83 -5.22
CA THR A 9 28.75 -15.40 -5.09
C THR A 9 27.42 -15.05 -5.74
N GLU A 10 27.08 -15.69 -6.85
CA GLU A 10 25.77 -15.55 -7.50
C GLU A 10 24.66 -16.18 -6.65
N ASP A 11 24.91 -17.35 -6.05
CA ASP A 11 23.96 -18.04 -5.16
C ASP A 11 23.70 -17.21 -3.87
N LYS A 12 24.73 -16.57 -3.32
CA LYS A 12 24.57 -15.62 -2.21
C LYS A 12 23.81 -14.36 -2.61
N ARG A 13 24.03 -13.81 -3.81
CA ARG A 13 23.27 -12.67 -4.34
C ARG A 13 21.81 -13.02 -4.61
N LEU A 14 21.55 -14.20 -5.15
CA LEU A 14 20.19 -14.70 -5.38
C LEU A 14 19.46 -14.97 -4.04
N LYS A 15 20.14 -15.59 -3.07
CA LYS A 15 19.61 -15.73 -1.70
C LYS A 15 19.38 -14.38 -1.02
N PHE A 16 20.27 -13.41 -1.18
CA PHE A 16 20.09 -12.07 -0.60
C PHE A 16 18.95 -11.30 -1.29
N LYS A 17 18.76 -11.47 -2.60
CA LYS A 17 17.59 -10.93 -3.34
C LYS A 17 16.28 -11.61 -2.91
N SER A 18 16.30 -12.90 -2.61
CA SER A 18 15.17 -13.66 -2.08
C SER A 18 14.77 -13.25 -0.65
N LEU A 19 15.69 -12.72 0.15
CA LEU A 19 15.44 -12.27 1.53
C LEU A 19 14.85 -10.86 1.64
N MET A 20 14.79 -10.11 0.55
CA MET A 20 14.16 -8.78 0.53
C MET A 20 12.69 -8.90 0.15
N LYS A 21 11.84 -9.29 1.07
CA LYS A 21 10.39 -9.20 0.88
C LYS A 21 9.97 -7.75 0.65
N ILE A 22 9.50 -7.46 -0.55
CA ILE A 22 8.89 -6.17 -0.89
C ILE A 22 7.43 -6.26 -0.50
N ILE A 23 7.06 -5.58 0.57
CA ILE A 23 5.70 -5.63 1.11
C ILE A 23 4.98 -4.33 0.73
N ALA A 24 3.81 -4.47 0.12
CA ALA A 24 2.88 -3.36 -0.07
C ALA A 24 1.79 -3.39 0.99
N GLY A 25 1.43 -2.23 1.52
CA GLY A 25 0.21 -2.01 2.30
C GLY A 25 -0.89 -1.46 1.40
N VAL A 26 -2.12 -1.86 1.61
CA VAL A 26 -3.29 -1.39 0.86
C VAL A 26 -4.43 -1.10 1.80
N ASP A 27 -5.05 0.05 1.63
CA ASP A 27 -6.23 0.45 2.38
C ASP A 27 -7.17 1.27 1.50
N GLU A 28 -8.43 1.32 1.93
CA GLU A 28 -9.43 2.18 1.35
C GLU A 28 -9.28 3.61 1.89
N VAL A 29 -9.29 4.56 0.96
CA VAL A 29 -9.16 5.98 1.26
C VAL A 29 -10.49 6.67 0.97
N GLY A 30 -11.03 7.41 1.95
CA GLY A 30 -12.19 8.27 1.71
C GLY A 30 -13.56 7.62 1.83
N ARG A 31 -13.76 6.67 2.75
CA ARG A 31 -15.11 6.19 3.11
C ARG A 31 -16.05 7.27 3.67
N GLY A 32 -15.55 8.49 3.88
CA GLY A 32 -16.31 9.55 4.55
C GLY A 32 -17.33 10.29 3.69
N SER A 33 -17.27 10.16 2.36
CA SER A 33 -18.26 10.81 1.50
C SER A 33 -19.36 9.82 1.13
N LEU A 34 -20.56 10.06 1.66
CA LEU A 34 -21.77 9.26 1.38
C LEU A 34 -22.15 9.28 -0.11
N ILE A 35 -21.60 10.18 -0.89
CA ILE A 35 -21.92 10.43 -2.29
C ILE A 35 -20.62 10.70 -3.05
N GLY A 36 -20.01 9.65 -3.60
CA GLY A 36 -18.80 9.82 -4.39
C GLY A 36 -18.13 8.49 -4.77
N PRO A 37 -17.09 8.54 -5.60
CA PRO A 37 -16.32 7.37 -5.96
C PRO A 37 -15.54 6.84 -4.75
N VAL A 38 -15.25 5.55 -4.75
CA VAL A 38 -14.37 4.93 -3.77
C VAL A 38 -12.93 4.97 -4.28
N TYR A 39 -12.03 5.30 -3.39
CA TYR A 39 -10.60 5.30 -3.64
C TYR A 39 -9.90 4.28 -2.76
N ALA A 40 -8.80 3.74 -3.25
CA ALA A 40 -7.87 2.94 -2.48
C ALA A 40 -6.44 3.37 -2.79
N ALA A 41 -5.57 3.23 -1.83
CA ALA A 41 -4.14 3.48 -2.00
C ALA A 41 -3.34 2.22 -1.70
N ALA A 42 -2.25 2.04 -2.45
CA ALA A 42 -1.26 1.01 -2.24
C ALA A 42 0.11 1.66 -2.07
N VAL A 43 0.89 1.24 -1.07
CA VAL A 43 2.21 1.80 -0.77
C VAL A 43 3.23 0.72 -0.47
N ILE A 44 4.43 0.89 -1.00
CA ILE A 44 5.63 0.15 -0.65
C ILE A 44 6.57 1.15 0.02
N LEU A 45 6.74 1.04 1.34
CA LEU A 45 7.66 1.91 2.08
C LEU A 45 9.11 1.58 1.75
N ASN A 46 9.93 2.61 1.59
CA ASN A 46 11.37 2.43 1.56
C ASN A 46 11.86 1.99 2.95
N LYS A 47 12.90 1.17 3.00
CA LYS A 47 13.54 0.73 4.23
C LYS A 47 14.08 1.86 5.11
N SER A 48 14.36 3.02 4.50
CA SER A 48 14.79 4.23 5.21
C SER A 48 13.68 4.88 6.04
N VAL A 49 12.41 4.55 5.80
CA VAL A 49 11.29 5.11 6.55
C VAL A 49 11.22 4.47 7.93
N ASN A 50 11.38 5.30 8.96
CA ASN A 50 11.29 4.83 10.35
C ASN A 50 9.84 4.50 10.71
N SER A 51 9.56 3.22 10.95
CA SER A 51 8.22 2.73 11.30
C SER A 51 7.70 3.26 12.64
N LYS A 52 8.57 3.71 13.55
CA LYS A 52 8.16 4.33 14.82
C LYS A 52 7.42 5.65 14.60
N ILE A 53 7.90 6.48 13.66
CA ILE A 53 7.24 7.76 13.30
C ILE A 53 5.81 7.53 12.83
N LEU A 54 5.54 6.40 12.16
CA LEU A 54 4.21 6.06 11.66
C LEU A 54 3.25 5.60 12.77
N LYS A 55 3.76 5.00 13.83
CA LYS A 55 2.94 4.56 14.98
C LYS A 55 2.51 5.72 15.87
N ASP A 56 3.39 6.69 16.08
CA ASP A 56 3.16 7.82 16.99
C ASP A 56 2.29 8.92 16.34
N SER A 57 2.01 8.78 15.09
CA SER A 57 1.40 9.80 14.24
C SER A 57 -0.10 10.03 14.47
N LYS A 58 -0.79 9.16 15.22
CA LYS A 58 -2.21 9.36 15.60
C LYS A 58 -2.43 10.58 16.50
N THR A 59 -1.38 11.04 17.18
CA THR A 59 -1.38 12.21 18.06
C THR A 59 -0.86 13.49 17.40
N LEU A 60 -0.50 13.42 16.12
CA LEU A 60 0.09 14.56 15.41
C LEU A 60 -0.96 15.63 15.08
N THR A 61 -0.52 16.89 15.14
CA THR A 61 -1.30 18.02 14.60
C THR A 61 -1.49 17.89 13.08
N LYS A 62 -2.44 18.63 12.51
CA LYS A 62 -2.69 18.63 11.05
C LYS A 62 -1.42 18.97 10.27
N GLU A 63 -0.67 19.98 10.69
CA GLU A 63 0.58 20.42 10.07
C GLU A 63 1.66 19.33 10.07
N ASN A 64 1.84 18.66 11.21
CA ASN A 64 2.81 17.56 11.33
C ASN A 64 2.40 16.34 10.50
N ARG A 65 1.11 16.07 10.34
CA ARG A 65 0.60 15.02 9.45
C ARG A 65 0.93 15.33 7.98
N GLU A 66 0.79 16.58 7.56
CA GLU A 66 1.11 17.03 6.21
C GLU A 66 2.61 16.90 5.90
N ILE A 67 3.46 17.29 6.84
CA ILE A 67 4.92 17.11 6.74
C ILE A 67 5.26 15.61 6.60
N LEU A 68 4.66 14.77 7.44
CA LEU A 68 4.87 13.32 7.40
C LEU A 68 4.36 12.71 6.09
N PHE A 69 3.22 13.15 5.60
CA PHE A 69 2.69 12.74 4.32
C PHE A 69 3.66 13.05 3.16
N ASN A 70 4.17 14.26 3.10
CA ASN A 70 5.15 14.65 2.07
C ASN A 70 6.44 13.84 2.17
N TYR A 71 6.88 13.53 3.39
CA TYR A 71 8.03 12.66 3.62
C TYR A 71 7.78 11.23 3.10
N ILE A 72 6.63 10.64 3.43
CA ILE A 72 6.22 9.30 2.96
C ILE A 72 6.12 9.30 1.44
N LYS A 73 5.48 10.30 0.85
CA LYS A 73 5.30 10.41 -0.61
C LYS A 73 6.63 10.41 -1.35
N LYS A 74 7.66 11.07 -0.81
CA LYS A 74 9.01 11.09 -1.38
C LYS A 74 9.78 9.78 -1.17
N ASN A 75 9.54 9.07 -0.06
CA ASN A 75 10.30 7.90 0.37
C ASN A 75 9.54 6.59 0.22
N SER A 76 8.54 6.53 -0.65
CA SER A 76 7.78 5.32 -0.93
C SER A 76 7.42 5.21 -2.42
N ILE A 77 7.07 4.01 -2.83
CA ILE A 77 6.39 3.76 -4.11
C ILE A 77 4.92 3.60 -3.79
N TRP A 78 4.09 4.45 -4.35
CA TRP A 78 2.67 4.45 -4.08
C TRP A 78 1.84 4.61 -5.35
N ALA A 79 0.60 4.17 -5.30
CA ALA A 79 -0.37 4.32 -6.37
C ALA A 79 -1.78 4.33 -5.79
N THR A 80 -2.70 4.99 -6.48
CA THR A 80 -4.11 5.02 -6.14
C THR A 80 -4.96 4.31 -7.18
N GLY A 81 -6.06 3.74 -6.72
CA GLY A 81 -7.11 3.17 -7.55
C GLY A 81 -8.45 3.79 -7.20
N LYS A 82 -9.35 3.85 -8.19
CA LYS A 82 -10.67 4.46 -8.07
C LYS A 82 -11.72 3.50 -8.60
N ALA A 83 -12.87 3.44 -7.95
CA ALA A 83 -14.11 2.91 -8.49
C ALA A 83 -15.16 4.01 -8.54
N SER A 84 -15.79 4.21 -9.68
CA SER A 84 -16.77 5.26 -9.92
C SER A 84 -18.10 4.96 -9.24
N VAL A 85 -18.94 5.98 -9.08
CA VAL A 85 -20.32 5.83 -8.56
C VAL A 85 -21.11 4.83 -9.43
N LYS A 86 -20.99 4.90 -10.76
CA LYS A 86 -21.63 3.95 -11.65
C LYS A 86 -21.22 2.48 -11.42
N GLU A 87 -19.95 2.28 -11.03
CA GLU A 87 -19.45 0.93 -10.69
C GLU A 87 -19.99 0.51 -9.31
N ILE A 88 -20.05 1.43 -8.34
CA ILE A 88 -20.66 1.17 -7.03
C ILE A 88 -22.12 0.71 -7.18
N ASP A 89 -22.89 1.39 -8.02
CA ASP A 89 -24.30 1.06 -8.28
C ASP A 89 -24.47 -0.34 -8.91
N LYS A 90 -23.49 -0.78 -9.71
CA LYS A 90 -23.54 -2.09 -10.37
C LYS A 90 -23.10 -3.24 -9.48
N ILE A 91 -22.07 -3.05 -8.67
CA ILE A 91 -21.37 -4.15 -7.97
C ILE A 91 -21.43 -4.04 -6.46
N ASN A 92 -22.08 -3.02 -5.90
CA ASN A 92 -22.13 -2.58 -4.51
C ASN A 92 -20.80 -1.99 -4.00
N ILE A 93 -20.87 -1.32 -2.85
CA ILE A 93 -19.74 -0.59 -2.24
C ILE A 93 -18.56 -1.51 -1.87
N LEU A 94 -18.84 -2.71 -1.37
CA LEU A 94 -17.79 -3.67 -1.00
C LEU A 94 -16.97 -4.11 -2.21
N GLN A 95 -17.64 -4.51 -3.29
CA GLN A 95 -16.97 -4.95 -4.51
C GLN A 95 -16.26 -3.78 -5.20
N ALA A 96 -16.81 -2.57 -5.13
CA ALA A 96 -16.19 -1.35 -5.64
C ALA A 96 -14.91 -1.01 -4.88
N SER A 97 -14.91 -1.15 -3.54
CA SER A 97 -13.69 -0.99 -2.71
C SER A 97 -12.61 -2.00 -3.12
N LEU A 98 -12.96 -3.26 -3.27
CA LEU A 98 -12.02 -4.29 -3.73
C LEU A 98 -11.50 -4.02 -5.15
N LEU A 99 -12.35 -3.49 -6.03
CA LEU A 99 -11.95 -3.07 -7.38
C LEU A 99 -10.97 -1.89 -7.34
N ALA A 100 -11.21 -0.90 -6.49
CA ALA A 100 -10.30 0.23 -6.28
C ALA A 100 -8.93 -0.25 -5.76
N MET A 101 -8.91 -1.15 -4.77
CA MET A 101 -7.68 -1.79 -4.25
C MET A 101 -6.92 -2.55 -5.34
N LYS A 102 -7.63 -3.36 -6.13
CA LYS A 102 -7.06 -4.07 -7.27
C LYS A 102 -6.37 -3.12 -8.26
N ARG A 103 -7.02 -2.00 -8.57
CA ARG A 103 -6.48 -0.96 -9.47
C ARG A 103 -5.25 -0.29 -8.88
N ALA A 104 -5.25 0.03 -7.59
CA ALA A 104 -4.10 0.61 -6.89
C ALA A 104 -2.89 -0.34 -6.94
N ILE A 105 -3.07 -1.61 -6.60
CA ILE A 105 -2.01 -2.62 -6.61
C ILE A 105 -1.39 -2.76 -8.01
N LYS A 106 -2.22 -2.83 -9.04
CA LYS A 106 -1.74 -2.96 -10.43
C LYS A 106 -0.97 -1.75 -10.95
N LYS A 107 -1.25 -0.56 -10.42
CA LYS A 107 -0.56 0.69 -10.81
C LYS A 107 0.80 0.87 -10.12
N LEU A 108 1.13 0.09 -9.10
CA LEU A 108 2.44 0.18 -8.45
C LEU A 108 3.56 -0.04 -9.46
N LYS A 109 4.50 0.90 -9.53
CA LYS A 109 5.67 0.84 -10.43
C LYS A 109 6.61 -0.34 -10.12
N LYS A 110 6.50 -0.92 -8.93
CA LYS A 110 7.28 -2.08 -8.51
C LYS A 110 6.34 -3.17 -8.00
N ARG A 111 6.53 -4.39 -8.49
CA ARG A 111 5.71 -5.52 -8.07
C ARG A 111 6.09 -5.95 -6.66
N PRO A 112 5.15 -5.96 -5.69
CA PRO A 112 5.40 -6.47 -4.36
C PRO A 112 5.47 -8.00 -4.36
N SER A 113 6.28 -8.57 -3.46
CA SER A 113 6.30 -10.00 -3.19
C SER A 113 5.14 -10.44 -2.29
N GLN A 114 4.60 -9.50 -1.50
CA GLN A 114 3.43 -9.68 -0.65
C GLN A 114 2.64 -8.39 -0.57
N VAL A 115 1.32 -8.49 -0.53
CA VAL A 115 0.40 -7.36 -0.34
C VAL A 115 -0.43 -7.62 0.91
N LEU A 116 -0.37 -6.68 1.85
CA LEU A 116 -1.15 -6.68 3.09
C LEU A 116 -2.29 -5.68 2.93
N ILE A 117 -3.51 -6.15 3.11
CA ILE A 117 -4.73 -5.37 2.86
C ILE A 117 -5.45 -5.18 4.18
N ASP A 118 -5.80 -3.94 4.52
CA ASP A 118 -6.60 -3.68 5.70
C ASP A 118 -8.01 -4.24 5.53
N GLY A 119 -8.49 -4.90 6.59
CA GLY A 119 -9.81 -5.52 6.61
C GLY A 119 -9.78 -7.05 6.56
N ASN A 120 -10.92 -7.64 6.18
CA ASN A 120 -11.14 -9.09 6.18
C ASN A 120 -11.42 -9.66 4.77
N LYS A 121 -11.36 -8.84 3.74
CA LYS A 121 -11.58 -9.22 2.33
C LYS A 121 -10.38 -8.88 1.49
N ILE A 122 -10.16 -9.64 0.43
CA ILE A 122 -9.10 -9.42 -0.55
C ILE A 122 -9.71 -9.30 -1.95
N PRO A 123 -9.15 -8.44 -2.83
CA PRO A 123 -9.56 -8.37 -4.22
C PRO A 123 -9.16 -9.64 -5.00
N ASP A 124 -9.92 -9.96 -6.03
CA ASP A 124 -9.54 -11.03 -6.96
C ASP A 124 -8.37 -10.58 -7.84
N LEU A 125 -7.17 -10.97 -7.43
CA LEU A 125 -5.90 -10.73 -8.11
C LEU A 125 -5.10 -12.02 -8.18
N LYS A 126 -5.27 -12.77 -9.25
CA LYS A 126 -4.43 -13.94 -9.55
C LYS A 126 -2.97 -13.50 -9.69
N ASN A 127 -2.04 -14.32 -9.28
CA ASN A 127 -0.59 -14.08 -9.33
C ASN A 127 -0.03 -13.03 -8.35
N TYR A 128 -0.81 -12.62 -7.34
CA TYR A 128 -0.33 -11.82 -6.21
C TYR A 128 -0.51 -12.58 -4.90
N ASN A 129 0.48 -12.47 -4.01
CA ASN A 129 0.37 -13.00 -2.65
C ASN A 129 -0.35 -11.98 -1.79
N LEU A 130 -1.67 -12.12 -1.66
CA LEU A 130 -2.53 -11.20 -0.91
C LEU A 130 -2.85 -11.77 0.47
N ARG A 131 -2.86 -10.91 1.48
CA ARG A 131 -3.25 -11.26 2.84
C ARG A 131 -4.07 -10.14 3.47
N ALA A 132 -5.26 -10.47 3.94
CA ALA A 132 -6.10 -9.57 4.73
C ALA A 132 -5.57 -9.48 6.18
N ILE A 133 -5.54 -8.27 6.73
CA ILE A 133 -5.10 -7.99 8.10
C ILE A 133 -6.17 -7.14 8.78
N VAL A 134 -6.88 -7.72 9.72
CA VAL A 134 -7.87 -6.98 10.52
C VAL A 134 -7.15 -5.97 11.41
N LYS A 135 -7.56 -4.70 11.36
CA LYS A 135 -6.91 -3.55 11.99
C LYS A 135 -5.44 -3.42 11.56
N GLY A 136 -5.21 -3.54 10.26
CA GLY A 136 -3.88 -3.47 9.66
C GLY A 136 -3.21 -2.11 9.85
N ASP A 137 -4.00 -1.04 9.89
CA ASP A 137 -3.55 0.32 10.19
C ASP A 137 -2.84 0.44 11.55
N GLN A 138 -3.19 -0.40 12.52
CA GLN A 138 -2.56 -0.43 13.84
C GLN A 138 -1.32 -1.33 13.91
N LYS A 139 -1.20 -2.28 12.99
CA LYS A 139 -0.20 -3.35 13.05
C LYS A 139 0.90 -3.20 12.01
N ILE A 140 0.58 -2.67 10.84
CA ILE A 140 1.42 -2.69 9.65
C ILE A 140 1.82 -1.27 9.25
N PRO A 141 3.10 -0.89 9.29
CA PRO A 141 3.56 0.46 8.94
C PRO A 141 3.14 0.92 7.53
N SER A 142 3.19 0.04 6.54
CA SER A 142 2.78 0.37 5.17
C SER A 142 1.28 0.60 5.03
N ILE A 143 0.45 0.09 5.93
CA ILE A 143 -0.99 0.39 6.00
C ILE A 143 -1.21 1.65 6.84
N SER A 144 -0.54 1.79 7.98
CA SER A 144 -0.65 2.96 8.85
C SER A 144 -0.39 4.27 8.11
N CYS A 145 0.59 4.29 7.20
CA CYS A 145 0.94 5.51 6.45
C CYS A 145 -0.18 5.96 5.50
N LEU A 146 -1.09 5.07 5.11
CA LEU A 146 -2.21 5.40 4.22
C LEU A 146 -3.29 6.24 4.92
N LEU A 147 -3.36 6.22 6.26
CA LEU A 147 -4.25 7.10 7.02
C LEU A 147 -3.96 8.58 6.79
N TYR A 148 -2.70 8.93 6.45
CA TYR A 148 -2.30 10.33 6.16
C TYR A 148 -2.59 10.73 4.73
N THR A 149 -2.81 9.76 3.84
CA THR A 149 -3.21 10.02 2.46
C THR A 149 -4.71 10.29 2.35
N SER A 150 -5.52 9.89 3.33
CA SER A 150 -6.97 10.08 3.30
C SER A 150 -7.39 11.54 3.43
N ASP A 151 -6.70 12.32 4.28
CA ASP A 151 -6.96 13.75 4.44
C ASP A 151 -6.41 14.57 3.26
N ALA A 152 -5.46 14.01 2.52
CA ALA A 152 -4.87 14.59 1.32
C ALA A 152 -5.34 13.91 0.02
N ALA A 153 -6.36 13.04 0.09
CA ALA A 153 -6.91 12.36 -1.08
C ALA A 153 -7.45 13.36 -2.12
N ASP A 154 -7.96 14.51 -1.67
CA ASP A 154 -8.40 15.58 -2.55
C ASP A 154 -7.24 16.19 -3.35
N ASP A 155 -6.03 16.27 -2.77
CA ASP A 155 -4.81 16.75 -3.45
C ASP A 155 -4.13 15.68 -4.33
N LEU A 156 -4.39 14.40 -4.06
CA LEU A 156 -3.86 13.29 -4.86
C LEU A 156 -4.70 13.00 -6.10
N LEU A 157 -5.89 13.59 -6.19
CA LEU A 157 -6.90 13.32 -7.20
C LEU A 157 -7.01 14.41 -8.27
N CYS A 158 -6.24 15.48 -8.12
CA CYS A 158 -6.11 16.53 -9.15
C CYS A 158 -5.01 16.19 -10.15
#